data_b7ef8f8f34db875ab699e1ee1c575c46
#
_entry.id   b7ef8f8f34db875ab699e1ee1c575c46
#
_cell.length_a   1.000
_cell.length_b   1.000
_cell.length_c   1.000
_cell.angle_alpha   90.00
_cell.angle_beta   90.00
_cell.angle_gamma   90.00
#
_symmetry.space_group_name_H-M   'P 1'
#
loop_
_entity.id
_entity.type
_entity.pdbx_description
1 polymer ?
#
loop_
_entity_poly.entity_id
_entity_poly.type
_entity_poly.pdbx_seq_one_letter_code
_entity_poly.pdbx_strand_id
1 'polypeptide(L)'
;MSTSCSCVIIFICHNNETIDTTLKTYPDSFIMFVGNEEIKPEYTENTKIIIARDLEVNIENNPKLLTYTAWFAITTNNLFNDIDYVCLLEYDVVLEENFKEKLKNICETEKTDIISFKRIHNNFLIDIDQNILNIILNNVQINYDVNTLWFPTTNQCIKREILDDFVKWYYPIAIDLWYLDRKRISWYHERIFSVYLNVNKKNVYSMDGLFHFQKNSHHSFNTQYINNLPMELIELYCKHPSDSETISKIDDFYIQSI
;
A
#
# COMPACT_ATOMS: atom_id res chain seq x y z
N MET A 1 8.93 33.90 5.81
CA MET A 1 7.83 33.30 6.58
C MET A 1 7.99 31.80 6.42
N SER A 2 8.27 31.06 7.49
CA SER A 2 8.30 29.59 7.44
C SER A 2 6.86 29.13 7.31
N THR A 3 6.47 28.62 6.16
CA THR A 3 5.20 27.90 6.02
C THR A 3 5.32 26.63 6.85
N SER A 4 4.51 26.53 7.90
CA SER A 4 4.43 25.32 8.72
C SER A 4 4.02 24.16 7.82
N CYS A 5 4.84 23.11 7.79
CA CYS A 5 4.54 21.90 7.04
C CYS A 5 3.38 21.16 7.69
N SER A 6 2.38 20.80 6.89
CA SER A 6 1.18 20.06 7.34
C SER A 6 1.35 18.56 7.12
N CYS A 7 1.00 17.75 8.13
CA CYS A 7 1.06 16.29 8.06
C CYS A 7 -0.17 15.67 8.73
N VAL A 8 -0.81 14.72 8.06
CA VAL A 8 -1.88 13.91 8.62
C VAL A 8 -1.39 12.47 8.87
N ILE A 9 -1.81 11.89 9.99
CA ILE A 9 -1.53 10.47 10.32
C ILE A 9 -2.83 9.69 10.13
N ILE A 10 -2.75 8.63 9.33
CA ILE A 10 -3.88 7.77 8.97
C ILE A 10 -3.49 6.33 9.27
N PHE A 11 -4.28 5.66 10.10
CA PHE A 11 -4.16 4.23 10.34
C PHE A 11 -5.03 3.45 9.35
N ILE A 12 -4.48 2.40 8.78
CA ILE A 12 -5.19 1.51 7.86
C ILE A 12 -5.68 0.31 8.66
N CYS A 13 -7.00 0.16 8.73
CA CYS A 13 -7.69 -0.91 9.45
C CYS A 13 -8.54 -1.75 8.49
N HIS A 14 -8.72 -3.04 8.78
CA HIS A 14 -9.45 -3.97 7.89
C HIS A 14 -10.57 -4.76 8.59
N ASN A 15 -10.76 -4.58 9.91
CA ASN A 15 -11.86 -5.14 10.67
C ASN A 15 -12.17 -4.27 11.89
N ASN A 16 -13.30 -4.55 12.56
CA ASN A 16 -13.74 -3.78 13.71
C ASN A 16 -12.78 -3.85 14.90
N GLU A 17 -12.11 -4.98 15.11
CA GLU A 17 -11.13 -5.15 16.20
C GLU A 17 -9.92 -4.23 16.00
N THR A 18 -9.45 -4.07 14.78
CA THR A 18 -8.35 -3.17 14.45
C THR A 18 -8.74 -1.71 14.62
N ILE A 19 -9.99 -1.33 14.31
CA ILE A 19 -10.53 -0.01 14.60
C ILE A 19 -10.55 0.24 16.11
N ASP A 20 -11.14 -0.70 16.89
CA ASP A 20 -11.23 -0.60 18.37
C ASP A 20 -9.85 -0.39 18.99
N THR A 21 -8.87 -1.21 18.57
CA THR A 21 -7.50 -1.14 19.09
C THR A 21 -6.85 0.20 18.75
N THR A 22 -7.02 0.67 17.52
CA THR A 22 -6.46 1.95 17.06
C THR A 22 -7.08 3.12 17.81
N LEU A 23 -8.41 3.19 17.90
CA LEU A 23 -9.10 4.27 18.62
C LEU A 23 -8.78 4.31 20.11
N LYS A 24 -8.63 3.14 20.73
CA LYS A 24 -8.22 3.05 22.14
C LYS A 24 -6.84 3.65 22.37
N THR A 25 -5.91 3.44 21.45
CA THR A 25 -4.51 3.86 21.59
C THR A 25 -4.30 5.27 21.05
N TYR A 26 -4.98 5.61 19.94
CA TYR A 26 -4.81 6.87 19.19
C TYR A 26 -6.18 7.52 18.88
N PRO A 27 -6.92 8.03 19.87
CA PRO A 27 -8.32 8.46 19.71
C PRO A 27 -8.49 9.65 18.76
N ASP A 28 -7.42 10.39 18.51
CA ASP A 28 -7.43 11.58 17.63
C ASP A 28 -6.96 11.31 16.21
N SER A 29 -6.59 10.09 15.87
CA SER A 29 -6.08 9.74 14.55
C SER A 29 -7.20 9.52 13.54
N PHE A 30 -6.90 9.74 12.27
CA PHE A 30 -7.75 9.28 11.18
C PHE A 30 -7.58 7.79 10.95
N ILE A 31 -8.66 7.12 10.57
CA ILE A 31 -8.67 5.71 10.18
C ILE A 31 -9.20 5.61 8.75
N MET A 32 -8.46 4.90 7.90
CA MET A 32 -8.95 4.43 6.61
C MET A 32 -9.30 2.94 6.77
N PHE A 33 -10.58 2.63 6.72
CA PHE A 33 -11.05 1.26 6.73
C PHE A 33 -11.06 0.71 5.31
N VAL A 34 -10.37 -0.42 5.11
CA VAL A 34 -10.29 -1.16 3.85
C VAL A 34 -10.78 -2.59 4.04
N GLY A 35 -11.52 -3.12 3.07
CA GLY A 35 -12.04 -4.50 3.12
C GLY A 35 -13.56 -4.58 3.24
N ASN A 36 -14.04 -5.83 3.30
CA ASN A 36 -15.45 -6.15 3.12
C ASN A 36 -16.20 -6.46 4.43
N GLU A 37 -15.54 -6.40 5.58
CA GLU A 37 -16.22 -6.64 6.86
C GLU A 37 -17.33 -5.57 7.09
N GLU A 38 -18.43 -5.99 7.65
CA GLU A 38 -19.50 -5.08 8.08
C GLU A 38 -19.00 -4.22 9.25
N ILE A 39 -19.13 -2.91 9.10
CA ILE A 39 -18.66 -1.96 10.10
C ILE A 39 -19.76 -1.72 11.13
N LYS A 40 -19.38 -1.63 12.40
CA LYS A 40 -20.30 -1.26 13.48
C LYS A 40 -20.93 0.11 13.23
N PRO A 41 -22.24 0.29 13.48
CA PRO A 41 -22.93 1.56 13.21
C PRO A 41 -22.27 2.78 13.89
N GLU A 42 -21.72 2.61 15.07
CA GLU A 42 -21.03 3.68 15.80
C GLU A 42 -19.82 4.27 15.07
N TYR A 43 -19.21 3.51 14.14
CA TYR A 43 -18.08 4.00 13.36
C TYR A 43 -18.49 4.76 12.11
N THR A 44 -19.68 4.49 11.55
CA THR A 44 -20.17 5.22 10.37
C THR A 44 -20.50 6.67 10.67
N GLU A 45 -20.76 7.02 11.94
CA GLU A 45 -21.00 8.38 12.39
C GLU A 45 -19.71 9.14 12.78
N ASN A 46 -18.58 8.43 12.88
CA ASN A 46 -17.31 9.05 13.25
C ASN A 46 -16.62 9.66 12.03
N THR A 47 -16.56 10.97 11.97
CA THR A 47 -15.99 11.74 10.85
C THR A 47 -14.47 11.51 10.64
N LYS A 48 -13.78 10.88 11.60
CA LYS A 48 -12.36 10.49 11.46
C LYS A 48 -12.19 9.09 10.87
N ILE A 49 -13.28 8.32 10.71
CA ILE A 49 -13.24 6.99 10.08
C ILE A 49 -13.78 7.13 8.66
N ILE A 50 -12.90 6.85 7.70
CA ILE A 50 -13.21 6.89 6.28
C ILE A 50 -13.32 5.45 5.80
N ILE A 51 -14.45 5.08 5.22
CA ILE A 51 -14.70 3.73 4.72
C ILE A 51 -14.42 3.74 3.22
N ALA A 52 -13.37 3.06 2.78
CA ALA A 52 -12.90 3.13 1.39
C ALA A 52 -13.98 2.70 0.38
N ARG A 53 -14.77 1.67 0.69
CA ARG A 53 -15.85 1.18 -0.20
C ARG A 53 -17.02 2.15 -0.38
N ASP A 54 -17.22 3.08 0.55
CA ASP A 54 -18.31 4.05 0.51
C ASP A 54 -17.92 5.32 -0.26
N LEU A 55 -16.66 5.43 -0.69
CA LEU A 55 -16.19 6.53 -1.52
C LEU A 55 -16.65 6.37 -2.97
N GLU A 56 -16.79 7.50 -3.66
CA GLU A 56 -17.26 7.55 -5.06
C GLU A 56 -16.37 6.71 -5.99
N VAL A 57 -15.05 6.79 -5.78
CA VAL A 57 -14.07 6.01 -6.54
C VAL A 57 -13.34 5.08 -5.60
N ASN A 58 -13.53 3.77 -5.78
CA ASN A 58 -12.88 2.75 -4.97
C ASN A 58 -12.49 1.52 -5.78
N ILE A 59 -11.62 0.68 -5.22
CA ILE A 59 -11.16 -0.59 -5.81
C ILE A 59 -11.41 -1.78 -4.87
N GLU A 60 -12.40 -1.67 -4.00
CA GLU A 60 -12.75 -2.70 -3.01
C GLU A 60 -13.30 -3.99 -3.64
N ASN A 61 -13.62 -3.98 -4.93
CA ASN A 61 -13.88 -5.20 -5.71
C ASN A 61 -12.63 -6.12 -5.80
N ASN A 62 -11.44 -5.58 -5.47
CA ASN A 62 -10.19 -6.33 -5.43
C ASN A 62 -9.66 -6.40 -3.97
N PRO A 63 -10.28 -7.17 -3.09
CA PRO A 63 -10.07 -7.11 -1.64
C PRO A 63 -8.63 -7.46 -1.21
N LYS A 64 -7.85 -8.12 -2.07
CA LYS A 64 -6.45 -8.47 -1.78
C LYS A 64 -5.46 -7.31 -2.02
N LEU A 65 -5.91 -6.17 -2.51
CA LEU A 65 -5.06 -4.98 -2.66
C LEU A 65 -4.77 -4.28 -1.32
N LEU A 66 -5.54 -4.59 -0.28
CA LEU A 66 -5.32 -4.19 1.12
C LEU A 66 -4.88 -2.72 1.28
N THR A 67 -3.66 -2.50 1.77
CA THR A 67 -3.11 -1.16 2.04
C THR A 67 -3.09 -0.26 0.81
N TYR A 68 -2.85 -0.81 -0.38
CA TYR A 68 -2.91 -0.03 -1.62
C TYR A 68 -4.32 0.55 -1.87
N THR A 69 -5.37 -0.14 -1.43
CA THR A 69 -6.75 0.40 -1.50
C THR A 69 -6.88 1.74 -0.77
N ALA A 70 -6.23 1.87 0.39
CA ALA A 70 -6.21 3.13 1.13
C ALA A 70 -5.47 4.24 0.36
N TRP A 71 -4.33 3.94 -0.24
CA TRP A 71 -3.56 4.90 -1.04
C TRP A 71 -4.35 5.36 -2.25
N PHE A 72 -4.99 4.41 -2.94
CA PHE A 72 -5.86 4.69 -4.07
C PHE A 72 -7.04 5.58 -3.67
N ALA A 73 -7.73 5.24 -2.57
CA ALA A 73 -8.87 5.99 -2.08
C ALA A 73 -8.52 7.45 -1.73
N ILE A 74 -7.38 7.67 -1.07
CA ILE A 74 -6.89 9.01 -0.71
C ILE A 74 -6.64 9.85 -1.97
N THR A 75 -5.97 9.29 -2.96
CA THR A 75 -5.59 10.00 -4.19
C THR A 75 -6.79 10.29 -5.07
N THR A 76 -7.60 9.26 -5.38
CA THR A 76 -8.67 9.38 -6.38
C THR A 76 -9.88 10.19 -5.90
N ASN A 77 -10.11 10.24 -4.59
CA ASN A 77 -11.18 11.05 -4.00
C ASN A 77 -10.67 12.39 -3.44
N ASN A 78 -9.44 12.78 -3.72
CA ASN A 78 -8.81 14.02 -3.26
C ASN A 78 -8.91 14.24 -1.75
N LEU A 79 -8.85 13.17 -0.95
CA LEU A 79 -8.86 13.29 0.50
C LEU A 79 -7.56 13.95 0.98
N PHE A 80 -7.67 14.88 1.94
CA PHE A 80 -6.52 15.60 2.50
C PHE A 80 -5.66 16.33 1.44
N ASN A 81 -6.31 16.97 0.47
CA ASN A 81 -5.64 17.64 -0.65
C ASN A 81 -4.88 18.92 -0.26
N ASP A 82 -5.17 19.47 0.90
CA ASP A 82 -4.54 20.66 1.50
C ASP A 82 -3.36 20.31 2.45
N ILE A 83 -3.01 19.02 2.56
CA ILE A 83 -1.95 18.52 3.43
C ILE A 83 -0.69 18.22 2.62
N ASP A 84 0.48 18.64 3.13
CA ASP A 84 1.78 18.44 2.45
C ASP A 84 2.24 16.97 2.50
N TYR A 85 2.01 16.29 3.65
CA TYR A 85 2.44 14.91 3.88
C TYR A 85 1.32 14.04 4.44
N VAL A 86 1.23 12.82 3.93
CA VAL A 86 0.33 11.77 4.43
C VAL A 86 1.17 10.67 5.08
N CYS A 87 1.03 10.49 6.38
CA CYS A 87 1.66 9.41 7.14
C CYS A 87 0.70 8.23 7.20
N LEU A 88 1.02 7.15 6.50
CA LEU A 88 0.22 5.93 6.43
C LEU A 88 0.83 4.88 7.33
N LEU A 89 0.02 4.34 8.23
CA LEU A 89 0.43 3.36 9.23
C LEU A 89 -0.54 2.19 9.25
N GLU A 90 -0.04 1.00 9.43
CA GLU A 90 -0.88 -0.17 9.71
C GLU A 90 -1.34 -0.16 11.17
N TYR A 91 -2.46 -0.81 11.43
CA TYR A 91 -3.11 -0.87 12.75
C TYR A 91 -2.24 -1.51 13.85
N ASP A 92 -1.24 -2.30 13.50
CA ASP A 92 -0.42 -3.10 14.41
C ASP A 92 0.89 -2.43 14.83
N VAL A 93 1.04 -1.14 14.57
CA VAL A 93 2.19 -0.37 15.00
C VAL A 93 1.91 0.36 16.32
N VAL A 94 2.93 0.45 17.17
CA VAL A 94 2.94 1.26 18.38
C VAL A 94 3.94 2.38 18.19
N LEU A 95 3.44 3.62 18.24
CA LEU A 95 4.25 4.81 18.01
C LEU A 95 5.07 5.15 19.25
N GLU A 96 6.32 5.54 19.05
CA GLU A 96 7.16 6.08 20.10
C GLU A 96 6.59 7.38 20.69
N GLU A 97 6.91 7.62 21.96
CA GLU A 97 6.65 8.92 22.58
C GLU A 97 7.25 10.03 21.71
N ASN A 98 6.56 11.11 21.49
CA ASN A 98 6.98 12.21 20.62
C ASN A 98 7.04 11.88 19.10
N PHE A 99 6.43 10.78 18.63
CA PHE A 99 6.39 10.44 17.20
C PHE A 99 5.91 11.63 16.34
N LYS A 100 4.79 12.26 16.72
CA LYS A 100 4.18 13.36 15.96
C LYS A 100 5.13 14.56 15.87
N GLU A 101 5.81 14.90 16.98
CA GLU A 101 6.74 16.01 17.03
C GLU A 101 7.99 15.76 16.17
N LYS A 102 8.58 14.56 16.30
CA LYS A 102 9.72 14.14 15.49
C LYS A 102 9.37 14.14 14.00
N LEU A 103 8.22 13.58 13.63
CA LEU A 103 7.76 13.54 12.25
C LEU A 103 7.58 14.95 11.67
N LYS A 104 6.91 15.83 12.41
CA LYS A 104 6.73 17.24 12.01
C LYS A 104 8.07 17.93 11.79
N ASN A 105 9.00 17.78 12.72
CA ASN A 105 10.34 18.38 12.61
C ASN A 105 11.07 17.90 11.35
N ILE A 106 11.01 16.60 11.02
CA ILE A 106 11.63 16.07 9.81
C ILE A 106 10.96 16.64 8.55
N CYS A 107 9.63 16.69 8.51
CA CYS A 107 8.90 17.29 7.38
C CYS A 107 9.29 18.75 7.14
N GLU A 108 9.57 19.50 8.20
CA GLU A 108 9.94 20.92 8.13
C GLU A 108 11.42 21.14 7.77
N THR A 109 12.32 20.25 8.20
CA THR A 109 13.79 20.45 8.08
C THR A 109 14.41 19.72 6.90
N GLU A 110 13.92 18.50 6.58
CA GLU A 110 14.59 17.56 5.68
C GLU A 110 13.95 17.60 4.29
N LYS A 111 13.67 18.54 3.63
CA LYS A 111 13.14 18.65 2.23
C LYS A 111 13.09 17.31 1.50
N THR A 112 12.46 16.31 2.11
CA THR A 112 12.40 14.94 1.63
C THR A 112 11.06 14.65 0.93
N ASP A 113 11.05 13.72 0.00
CA ASP A 113 9.82 13.27 -0.64
C ASP A 113 9.11 12.21 0.22
N ILE A 114 9.90 11.41 0.96
CA ILE A 114 9.43 10.30 1.76
C ILE A 114 10.24 10.19 3.04
N ILE A 115 9.54 9.88 4.14
CA ILE A 115 10.16 9.47 5.39
C ILE A 115 9.85 7.99 5.58
N SER A 116 10.86 7.16 5.40
CA SER A 116 10.78 5.72 5.64
C SER A 116 11.19 5.41 7.07
N PHE A 117 10.37 4.67 7.79
CA PHE A 117 10.61 4.34 9.20
C PHE A 117 11.46 3.08 9.39
N LYS A 118 11.72 2.35 8.33
CA LYS A 118 12.56 1.17 8.35
C LYS A 118 13.25 0.99 7.00
N ARG A 119 14.49 0.52 7.04
CA ARG A 119 15.27 0.18 5.85
C ARG A 119 15.48 -1.33 5.74
N ILE A 120 15.28 -1.90 4.57
CA ILE A 120 15.53 -3.32 4.29
C ILE A 120 16.42 -3.46 3.05
N HIS A 121 17.22 -4.53 3.00
CA HIS A 121 18.01 -4.91 1.86
C HIS A 121 17.21 -5.74 0.84
N ASN A 122 17.78 -5.94 -0.34
CA ASN A 122 17.18 -6.58 -1.51
C ASN A 122 16.66 -8.01 -1.34
N ASN A 123 17.10 -8.77 -0.32
CA ASN A 123 16.52 -10.08 0.00
C ASN A 123 15.02 -10.04 0.35
N PHE A 124 14.48 -8.87 0.49
CA PHE A 124 13.06 -8.58 0.66
C PHE A 124 12.18 -8.99 -0.54
N LEU A 125 12.77 -9.27 -1.70
CA LEU A 125 12.05 -9.72 -2.89
C LEU A 125 11.68 -11.21 -2.88
N ILE A 126 12.05 -11.97 -1.85
CA ILE A 126 11.85 -13.42 -1.77
C ILE A 126 10.36 -13.80 -1.82
N ASP A 127 9.49 -12.93 -1.30
CA ASP A 127 8.07 -13.23 -1.15
C ASP A 127 7.21 -12.95 -2.39
N ILE A 128 7.82 -12.49 -3.49
CA ILE A 128 7.12 -12.20 -4.75
C ILE A 128 7.66 -13.06 -5.89
N ASP A 129 6.87 -13.22 -6.95
CA ASP A 129 7.32 -13.91 -8.15
C ASP A 129 8.17 -12.96 -9.02
N GLN A 130 9.49 -13.21 -9.04
CA GLN A 130 10.43 -12.40 -9.80
C GLN A 130 10.15 -12.45 -11.30
N ASN A 131 9.66 -13.57 -11.83
CA ASN A 131 9.37 -13.70 -13.25
C ASN A 131 8.18 -12.81 -13.62
N ILE A 132 7.11 -12.86 -12.84
CA ILE A 132 5.94 -12.00 -13.05
C ILE A 132 6.33 -10.53 -12.90
N LEU A 133 7.08 -10.16 -11.86
CA LEU A 133 7.55 -8.79 -11.68
C LEU A 133 8.38 -8.31 -12.88
N ASN A 134 9.33 -9.12 -13.35
CA ASN A 134 10.16 -8.77 -14.49
C ASN A 134 9.34 -8.62 -15.78
N ILE A 135 8.39 -9.51 -16.03
CA ILE A 135 7.49 -9.41 -17.21
C ILE A 135 6.75 -8.07 -17.18
N ILE A 136 6.15 -7.71 -16.06
CA ILE A 136 5.37 -6.48 -15.93
C ILE A 136 6.25 -5.25 -16.07
N LEU A 137 7.39 -5.20 -15.38
CA LEU A 137 8.30 -4.05 -15.45
C LEU A 137 8.93 -3.90 -16.84
N ASN A 138 9.21 -5.00 -17.54
CA ASN A 138 9.68 -4.97 -18.92
C ASN A 138 8.61 -4.45 -19.88
N ASN A 139 7.35 -4.84 -19.69
CA ASN A 139 6.24 -4.35 -20.53
C ASN A 139 6.06 -2.83 -20.41
N VAL A 140 6.32 -2.26 -19.24
CA VAL A 140 6.29 -0.80 -19.00
C VAL A 140 7.68 -0.15 -19.18
N GLN A 141 8.66 -0.88 -19.70
CA GLN A 141 10.02 -0.42 -20.02
C GLN A 141 10.77 0.16 -18.81
N ILE A 142 10.61 -0.44 -17.64
CA ILE A 142 11.27 -0.04 -16.41
C ILE A 142 12.47 -0.94 -16.15
N ASN A 143 13.65 -0.31 -16.08
CA ASN A 143 14.87 -0.94 -15.60
C ASN A 143 15.14 -0.52 -14.16
N TYR A 144 15.38 -1.48 -13.28
CA TYR A 144 15.72 -1.22 -11.89
C TYR A 144 16.92 -2.08 -11.44
N ASP A 145 17.68 -1.56 -10.50
CA ASP A 145 18.80 -2.30 -9.90
C ASP A 145 18.30 -3.08 -8.68
N VAL A 146 18.35 -4.41 -8.76
CA VAL A 146 17.98 -5.31 -7.66
C VAL A 146 18.86 -5.16 -6.42
N ASN A 147 20.05 -4.56 -6.55
CA ASN A 147 20.96 -4.30 -5.43
C ASN A 147 20.66 -3.00 -4.69
N THR A 148 19.68 -2.23 -5.15
CA THR A 148 19.28 -1.00 -4.48
C THR A 148 18.66 -1.30 -3.11
N LEU A 149 18.77 -0.35 -2.18
CA LEU A 149 18.10 -0.46 -0.90
C LEU A 149 16.58 -0.40 -1.11
N TRP A 150 15.90 -1.34 -0.49
CA TRP A 150 14.45 -1.43 -0.50
C TRP A 150 13.89 -0.92 0.82
N PHE A 151 12.79 -0.19 0.74
CA PHE A 151 12.11 0.37 1.90
C PHE A 151 10.77 -0.34 2.07
N PRO A 152 10.46 -0.89 3.24
CA PRO A 152 9.12 -1.40 3.52
C PRO A 152 8.16 -0.22 3.52
N THR A 153 7.07 -0.37 2.85
CA THR A 153 6.36 0.76 2.28
C THR A 153 4.94 0.94 2.77
N THR A 154 4.46 0.05 3.63
CA THR A 154 3.14 0.25 4.25
C THR A 154 3.16 1.29 5.35
N ASN A 155 4.25 1.34 6.13
CA ASN A 155 4.41 2.26 7.26
C ASN A 155 5.41 3.35 6.91
N GLN A 156 4.93 4.50 6.41
CA GLN A 156 5.77 5.62 6.02
C GLN A 156 4.99 6.93 5.89
N CYS A 157 5.72 8.03 5.83
CA CYS A 157 5.17 9.34 5.54
C CYS A 157 5.58 9.77 4.14
N ILE A 158 4.60 10.08 3.30
CA ILE A 158 4.77 10.35 1.88
C ILE A 158 4.30 11.77 1.60
N LYS A 159 5.09 12.55 0.87
CA LYS A 159 4.64 13.83 0.35
C LYS A 159 3.43 13.63 -0.56
N ARG A 160 2.39 14.44 -0.39
CA ARG A 160 1.11 14.23 -1.05
C ARG A 160 1.23 14.09 -2.57
N GLU A 161 1.98 14.95 -3.22
CA GLU A 161 2.21 14.90 -4.67
C GLU A 161 2.87 13.59 -5.13
N ILE A 162 3.77 13.02 -4.30
CA ILE A 162 4.46 11.77 -4.61
C ILE A 162 3.50 10.57 -4.48
N LEU A 163 2.62 10.60 -3.48
CA LEU A 163 1.56 9.60 -3.34
C LEU A 163 0.63 9.59 -4.56
N ASP A 164 0.20 10.78 -4.99
CA ASP A 164 -0.70 10.94 -6.14
C ASP A 164 -0.04 10.46 -7.44
N ASP A 165 1.22 10.81 -7.66
CA ASP A 165 1.99 10.37 -8.83
C ASP A 165 2.20 8.85 -8.84
N PHE A 166 2.57 8.28 -7.68
CA PHE A 166 2.75 6.83 -7.56
C PHE A 166 1.45 6.07 -7.80
N VAL A 167 0.35 6.47 -7.19
CA VAL A 167 -0.93 5.78 -7.34
C VAL A 167 -1.38 5.77 -8.80
N LYS A 168 -1.27 6.89 -9.50
CA LYS A 168 -1.60 6.99 -10.92
C LYS A 168 -0.70 6.09 -11.79
N TRP A 169 0.59 6.08 -11.50
CA TRP A 169 1.57 5.28 -12.23
C TRP A 169 1.40 3.78 -11.95
N TYR A 170 1.11 3.40 -10.69
CA TYR A 170 1.03 2.00 -10.29
C TYR A 170 -0.32 1.36 -10.62
N TYR A 171 -1.40 2.12 -10.71
CA TYR A 171 -2.74 1.56 -10.89
C TYR A 171 -2.87 0.56 -12.05
N PRO A 172 -2.42 0.85 -13.28
CA PRO A 172 -2.47 -0.14 -14.36
C PRO A 172 -1.64 -1.39 -14.07
N ILE A 173 -0.47 -1.23 -13.43
CA ILE A 173 0.38 -2.34 -13.00
C ILE A 173 -0.33 -3.20 -11.94
N ALA A 174 -1.03 -2.58 -11.00
CA ALA A 174 -1.80 -3.29 -9.98
C ALA A 174 -2.92 -4.15 -10.58
N ILE A 175 -3.56 -3.69 -11.65
CA ILE A 175 -4.58 -4.46 -12.36
C ILE A 175 -3.96 -5.67 -13.07
N ASP A 176 -2.83 -5.49 -13.75
CA ASP A 176 -2.12 -6.62 -14.35
C ASP A 176 -1.71 -7.67 -13.30
N LEU A 177 -1.17 -7.22 -12.17
CA LEU A 177 -0.79 -8.09 -11.07
C LEU A 177 -2.00 -8.78 -10.43
N TRP A 178 -3.15 -8.12 -10.36
CA TRP A 178 -4.38 -8.74 -9.91
C TRP A 178 -4.74 -9.97 -10.73
N TYR A 179 -4.55 -9.93 -12.04
CA TYR A 179 -4.80 -11.10 -12.90
C TYR A 179 -3.66 -12.12 -12.82
N LEU A 180 -2.41 -11.70 -12.78
CA LEU A 180 -1.26 -12.57 -12.92
C LEU A 180 -0.79 -13.23 -11.62
N ASP A 181 -0.98 -12.59 -10.46
CA ASP A 181 -0.54 -13.13 -9.18
C ASP A 181 -1.43 -12.74 -8.00
N ARG A 182 -2.67 -13.18 -7.99
CA ARG A 182 -3.64 -12.93 -6.90
C ARG A 182 -3.16 -13.42 -5.53
N LYS A 183 -2.25 -14.37 -5.50
CA LYS A 183 -1.70 -14.93 -4.26
C LYS A 183 -0.88 -13.89 -3.49
N ARG A 184 -0.10 -13.08 -4.22
CA ARG A 184 0.91 -12.19 -3.64
C ARG A 184 0.65 -10.72 -3.92
N ILE A 185 -0.50 -10.39 -4.50
CA ILE A 185 -0.84 -9.03 -4.94
C ILE A 185 -0.68 -7.99 -3.82
N SER A 186 -1.01 -8.34 -2.58
CA SER A 186 -0.89 -7.45 -1.42
C SER A 186 0.55 -7.03 -1.11
N TRP A 187 1.55 -7.79 -1.58
CA TRP A 187 2.95 -7.49 -1.30
C TRP A 187 3.63 -6.70 -2.42
N TYR A 188 3.06 -6.74 -3.64
CA TYR A 188 3.68 -6.09 -4.79
C TYR A 188 3.74 -4.57 -4.67
N HIS A 189 2.70 -3.93 -4.12
CA HIS A 189 2.69 -2.46 -4.03
C HIS A 189 3.89 -1.93 -3.24
N GLU A 190 4.28 -2.60 -2.17
CA GLU A 190 5.45 -2.24 -1.38
C GLU A 190 6.74 -2.30 -2.20
N ARG A 191 6.94 -3.41 -2.93
CA ARG A 191 8.14 -3.65 -3.73
C ARG A 191 8.21 -2.68 -4.90
N ILE A 192 7.10 -2.52 -5.60
CA ILE A 192 7.01 -1.64 -6.76
C ILE A 192 7.11 -0.17 -6.35
N PHE A 193 6.64 0.22 -5.16
CA PHE A 193 6.90 1.56 -4.67
C PHE A 193 8.39 1.84 -4.50
N SER A 194 9.16 0.89 -3.97
CA SER A 194 10.63 1.01 -3.91
C SER A 194 11.25 1.14 -5.30
N VAL A 195 10.77 0.39 -6.30
CA VAL A 195 11.19 0.55 -7.71
C VAL A 195 10.88 1.97 -8.19
N TYR A 196 9.65 2.44 -7.98
CA TYR A 196 9.23 3.78 -8.37
C TYR A 196 10.12 4.87 -7.78
N LEU A 197 10.44 4.78 -6.48
CA LEU A 197 11.32 5.73 -5.80
C LEU A 197 12.72 5.79 -6.44
N ASN A 198 13.29 4.62 -6.73
CA ASN A 198 14.61 4.52 -7.32
C ASN A 198 14.65 5.04 -8.76
N VAL A 199 13.72 4.60 -9.60
CA VAL A 199 13.65 5.01 -11.02
C VAL A 199 13.42 6.52 -11.13
N ASN A 200 12.58 7.09 -10.28
CA ASN A 200 12.27 8.52 -10.27
C ASN A 200 13.22 9.35 -9.40
N LYS A 201 14.27 8.74 -8.85
CA LYS A 201 15.29 9.41 -8.01
C LYS A 201 14.69 10.24 -6.89
N LYS A 202 13.66 9.71 -6.23
CA LYS A 202 12.99 10.39 -5.13
C LYS A 202 13.89 10.45 -3.90
N ASN A 203 13.80 11.56 -3.17
CA ASN A 203 14.59 11.79 -1.97
C ASN A 203 13.93 11.09 -0.76
N VAL A 204 14.57 10.05 -0.23
CA VAL A 204 14.08 9.26 0.89
C VAL A 204 14.91 9.53 2.13
N TYR A 205 14.27 10.07 3.16
CA TYR A 205 14.84 10.17 4.50
C TYR A 205 14.55 8.88 5.27
N SER A 206 15.59 8.16 5.67
CA SER A 206 15.44 6.92 6.42
C SER A 206 15.62 7.17 7.90
N MET A 207 14.61 6.85 8.67
CA MET A 207 14.61 7.00 10.12
C MET A 207 14.10 5.73 10.80
N ASP A 208 14.96 5.03 11.50
CA ASP A 208 14.59 3.89 12.33
C ASP A 208 14.10 4.36 13.71
N GLY A 209 13.27 3.55 14.37
CA GLY A 209 12.92 3.73 15.78
C GLY A 209 11.80 4.72 16.07
N LEU A 210 10.98 5.09 15.07
CA LEU A 210 9.78 5.90 15.33
C LEU A 210 8.58 5.07 15.79
N PHE A 211 8.57 3.78 15.49
CA PHE A 211 7.53 2.85 15.94
C PHE A 211 8.07 1.42 16.08
N HIS A 212 7.31 0.57 16.73
CA HIS A 212 7.53 -0.87 16.75
C HIS A 212 6.21 -1.61 16.51
N PHE A 213 6.29 -2.86 16.02
CA PHE A 213 5.11 -3.70 15.84
C PHE A 213 4.59 -4.24 17.18
N GLN A 214 3.27 -4.40 17.29
CA GLN A 214 2.67 -5.06 18.46
C GLN A 214 3.17 -6.51 18.54
N LYS A 215 3.48 -6.98 19.76
CA LYS A 215 4.10 -8.29 20.00
C LYS A 215 3.31 -9.50 19.49
N ASN A 216 2.02 -9.35 19.25
CA ASN A 216 1.11 -10.43 18.84
C ASN A 216 0.45 -10.17 17.49
N SER A 217 1.00 -9.28 16.66
CA SER A 217 0.51 -9.10 15.30
C SER A 217 0.89 -10.32 14.47
N HIS A 218 -0.08 -11.22 14.28
CA HIS A 218 0.10 -12.40 13.44
C HIS A 218 -0.35 -12.10 12.02
N HIS A 219 0.55 -11.74 11.15
CA HIS A 219 0.35 -11.76 9.72
C HIS A 219 0.44 -13.19 9.17
N SER A 220 -0.46 -14.08 9.61
CA SER A 220 -0.56 -15.40 9.01
C SER A 220 -1.40 -15.34 7.74
N PHE A 221 -0.82 -14.85 6.66
CA PHE A 221 -1.44 -15.09 5.35
C PHE A 221 -1.32 -16.57 5.01
N ASN A 222 -2.46 -17.26 4.97
CA ASN A 222 -2.50 -18.64 4.56
C ASN A 222 -2.38 -18.72 3.02
N THR A 223 -1.15 -18.52 2.53
CA THR A 223 -0.83 -18.53 1.10
C THR A 223 -0.64 -19.95 0.55
N GLN A 224 -0.78 -20.99 1.38
CA GLN A 224 -0.41 -22.36 1.03
C GLN A 224 -1.32 -23.03 -0.02
N TYR A 225 -2.50 -22.48 -0.27
CA TYR A 225 -3.54 -23.16 -1.07
C TYR A 225 -3.82 -22.54 -2.44
N ILE A 226 -3.16 -21.45 -2.82
CA ILE A 226 -3.38 -20.86 -4.14
C ILE A 226 -2.23 -21.27 -5.07
N ASN A 227 -2.53 -21.97 -6.14
CA ASN A 227 -1.55 -22.34 -7.15
C ASN A 227 -1.04 -21.11 -7.91
N ASN A 228 0.20 -21.16 -8.39
CA ASN A 228 0.72 -20.15 -9.30
C ASN A 228 -0.01 -20.28 -10.65
N LEU A 229 -0.30 -19.14 -11.27
CA LEU A 229 -0.86 -19.12 -12.60
C LEU A 229 0.07 -19.84 -13.60
N PRO A 230 -0.42 -20.74 -14.46
CA PRO A 230 0.39 -21.37 -15.50
C PRO A 230 1.03 -20.36 -16.45
N MET A 231 2.26 -20.63 -16.89
CA MET A 231 3.02 -19.71 -17.74
C MET A 231 2.28 -19.42 -19.06
N GLU A 232 1.57 -20.40 -19.60
CA GLU A 232 0.77 -20.24 -20.82
C GLU A 232 -0.32 -19.19 -20.67
N LEU A 233 -0.97 -19.10 -19.50
CA LEU A 233 -1.97 -18.07 -19.22
C LEU A 233 -1.34 -16.70 -19.00
N ILE A 234 -0.14 -16.64 -18.38
CA ILE A 234 0.61 -15.41 -18.23
C ILE A 234 1.00 -14.84 -19.61
N GLU A 235 1.54 -15.69 -20.49
CA GLU A 235 1.92 -15.29 -21.84
C GLU A 235 0.69 -14.86 -22.67
N LEU A 236 -0.44 -15.54 -22.51
CA LEU A 236 -1.68 -15.20 -23.19
C LEU A 236 -2.18 -13.84 -22.74
N TYR A 237 -2.19 -13.58 -21.45
CA TYR A 237 -2.58 -12.29 -20.87
C TYR A 237 -1.66 -11.16 -21.36
N CYS A 238 -0.34 -11.35 -21.37
CA CYS A 238 0.60 -10.35 -21.85
C CYS A 238 0.41 -9.99 -23.32
N LYS A 239 -0.07 -10.94 -24.15
CA LYS A 239 -0.41 -10.70 -25.56
C LYS A 239 -1.75 -10.00 -25.74
N HIS A 240 -2.71 -10.27 -24.86
CA HIS A 240 -4.11 -9.85 -24.96
C HIS A 240 -4.69 -9.42 -23.61
N PRO A 241 -4.18 -8.36 -22.96
CA PRO A 241 -4.54 -8.01 -21.57
C PRO A 241 -6.00 -7.59 -21.37
N SER A 242 -6.68 -7.16 -22.43
CA SER A 242 -8.10 -6.76 -22.38
C SER A 242 -9.05 -7.81 -22.97
N ASP A 243 -8.54 -9.01 -23.32
CA ASP A 243 -9.35 -10.05 -23.91
C ASP A 243 -10.21 -10.75 -22.87
N SER A 244 -11.53 -10.71 -23.03
CA SER A 244 -12.48 -11.26 -22.10
C SER A 244 -12.37 -12.79 -21.94
N GLU A 245 -12.00 -13.49 -23.02
CA GLU A 245 -11.80 -14.95 -22.97
C GLU A 245 -10.57 -15.31 -22.13
N THR A 246 -9.48 -14.58 -22.30
CA THR A 246 -8.25 -14.72 -21.52
C THR A 246 -8.52 -14.44 -20.04
N ILE A 247 -9.23 -13.36 -19.74
CA ILE A 247 -9.62 -12.99 -18.37
C ILE A 247 -10.49 -14.09 -17.74
N SER A 248 -11.48 -14.60 -18.48
CA SER A 248 -12.33 -15.68 -18.00
C SER A 248 -11.53 -16.96 -17.66
N LYS A 249 -10.57 -17.34 -18.50
CA LYS A 249 -9.70 -18.50 -18.22
C LYS A 249 -8.86 -18.33 -16.96
N ILE A 250 -8.39 -17.12 -16.70
CA ILE A 250 -7.64 -16.79 -15.47
C ILE A 250 -8.55 -16.85 -14.25
N ASP A 251 -9.76 -16.30 -14.35
CA ASP A 251 -10.75 -16.34 -13.27
C ASP A 251 -11.15 -17.78 -12.94
N ASP A 252 -11.41 -18.61 -13.95
CA ASP A 252 -11.72 -20.02 -13.78
C ASP A 252 -10.59 -20.79 -13.10
N PHE A 253 -9.34 -20.51 -13.47
CA PHE A 253 -8.17 -21.11 -12.82
C PHE A 253 -8.13 -20.79 -11.32
N TYR A 254 -8.33 -19.53 -10.94
CA TYR A 254 -8.31 -19.13 -9.54
C TYR A 254 -9.52 -19.67 -8.76
N ILE A 255 -10.70 -19.77 -9.37
CA ILE A 255 -11.89 -20.38 -8.74
C ILE A 255 -11.66 -21.88 -8.46
N GLN A 256 -11.01 -22.60 -9.37
CA GLN A 256 -10.72 -24.03 -9.19
C GLN A 256 -9.55 -24.31 -8.24
N SER A 257 -8.79 -23.29 -7.89
CA SER A 257 -7.60 -23.40 -7.03
C SER A 257 -7.89 -23.12 -5.54
N ILE A 258 -9.14 -22.78 -5.21
CA ILE A 258 -9.66 -22.58 -3.86
C ILE A 258 -10.29 -23.88 -3.36
#